data_8f8a4ea7b3cd00ebb344706133ea8a16
#
_entry.id   8f8a4ea7b3cd00ebb344706133ea8a16
#
_cell.length_a   1.000
_cell.length_b   1.000
_cell.length_c   1.000
_cell.angle_alpha   90.00
_cell.angle_beta   90.00
_cell.angle_gamma   90.00
#
_symmetry.space_group_name_H-M   'P 1'
#
loop_
_entity.id
_entity.type
_entity.pdbx_description
1 polymer ?
#
loop_
_entity_poly.entity_id
_entity_poly.type
_entity_poly.pdbx_seq_one_letter_code
_entity_poly.pdbx_strand_id
1 'polypeptide(L)'
;MDWQSSATNFDFAPTLNGGRLWRALVWGATPVHDQDKMRPSAAEIAEINARHLVETPLKPADLLFVFGTREDERLRAATAGLLWRRRFFRWAIVSGGLTPGSELTECAIIKQEMVALGIPEYRILEEHRATNTGENVIFSLPIIDAALGLRNIRSVICLGNTWTARRYPMTLQRHWPEVEKMVLTVDGFATPRERWHEHPELRRRVLAEWDKIEPYMARGFIAEWPER
;
A
#
# COMPACT_ATOMS: atom_id res chain seq x y z
N MET A 1 -21.52 -24.18 13.86
CA MET A 1 -20.55 -24.38 12.76
C MET A 1 -19.41 -23.41 13.00
N ASP A 2 -18.39 -23.93 13.70
CA ASP A 2 -17.22 -23.17 14.15
C ASP A 2 -16.29 -22.87 12.97
N TRP A 3 -15.96 -21.59 12.78
CA TRP A 3 -14.98 -21.14 11.78
C TRP A 3 -13.76 -20.43 12.42
N GLN A 4 -13.42 -20.81 13.65
CA GLN A 4 -12.25 -20.30 14.37
C GLN A 4 -11.01 -21.16 14.16
N SER A 5 -10.53 -21.37 12.93
CA SER A 5 -9.13 -21.76 12.71
C SER A 5 -8.81 -21.80 11.22
N SER A 6 -8.41 -20.69 10.65
CA SER A 6 -7.45 -20.68 9.54
C SER A 6 -6.89 -19.26 9.35
N ALA A 7 -5.95 -18.90 10.20
CA ALA A 7 -4.94 -17.94 9.81
C ALA A 7 -4.11 -18.62 8.71
N THR A 8 -4.56 -18.52 7.48
CA THR A 8 -3.81 -19.03 6.34
C THR A 8 -2.72 -18.03 6.02
N ASN A 9 -1.49 -18.40 6.33
CA ASN A 9 -0.30 -17.85 5.70
C ASN A 9 -0.52 -17.86 4.19
N PHE A 10 -0.43 -16.70 3.57
CA PHE A 10 -0.48 -16.57 2.12
C PHE A 10 0.88 -16.98 1.55
N ASP A 11 1.02 -18.24 1.16
CA ASP A 11 2.14 -18.66 0.31
C ASP A 11 1.88 -18.14 -1.10
N PHE A 12 2.57 -17.06 -1.45
CA PHE A 12 2.68 -16.56 -2.81
C PHE A 12 4.03 -16.98 -3.39
N ALA A 13 4.08 -18.11 -4.06
CA ALA A 13 5.16 -18.42 -4.99
C ALA A 13 4.63 -18.20 -6.43
N PRO A 14 5.01 -17.14 -7.13
CA PRO A 14 4.75 -17.02 -8.56
C PRO A 14 5.84 -17.77 -9.31
N THR A 15 5.48 -18.86 -9.98
CA THR A 15 6.32 -19.44 -11.05
C THR A 15 6.30 -18.51 -12.25
N LEU A 16 7.34 -17.73 -12.44
CA LEU A 16 7.59 -16.98 -13.65
C LEU A 16 8.75 -17.60 -14.40
N ASN A 17 8.41 -18.38 -15.46
CA ASN A 17 9.33 -18.69 -16.55
C ASN A 17 9.23 -17.58 -17.62
N GLY A 18 10.34 -17.01 -18.02
CA GLY A 18 10.38 -16.13 -19.19
C GLY A 18 11.43 -15.02 -19.09
N GLY A 19 12.68 -15.34 -19.39
CA GLY A 19 13.79 -14.39 -19.41
C GLY A 19 13.65 -13.30 -20.45
N ARG A 20 14.09 -12.08 -20.11
CA ARG A 20 14.86 -11.17 -20.98
C ARG A 20 15.69 -10.24 -20.10
N LEU A 21 16.98 -10.29 -20.33
CA LEU A 21 17.99 -9.34 -19.88
C LEU A 21 17.61 -7.91 -20.30
N TRP A 22 17.43 -7.00 -19.35
CA TRP A 22 17.50 -5.57 -19.61
C TRP A 22 18.71 -4.99 -18.92
N ARG A 23 19.48 -4.26 -19.71
CA ARG A 23 20.75 -3.62 -19.40
C ARG A 23 20.63 -2.69 -18.19
N ALA A 24 21.59 -2.85 -17.30
CA ALA A 24 21.94 -1.87 -16.28
C ALA A 24 22.27 -0.53 -16.93
N LEU A 25 21.46 0.49 -16.72
CA LEU A 25 21.81 1.89 -16.92
C LEU A 25 22.16 2.49 -15.56
N VAL A 26 23.37 2.84 -15.45
CA VAL A 26 24.17 3.48 -14.41
C VAL A 26 23.33 4.48 -13.59
N TRP A 27 22.92 4.05 -12.43
CA TRP A 27 22.76 4.92 -11.27
C TRP A 27 24.01 4.70 -10.43
N GLY A 28 24.73 5.79 -10.12
CA GLY A 28 26.00 5.74 -9.42
C GLY A 28 25.91 4.85 -8.17
N ALA A 29 26.74 3.82 -8.13
CA ALA A 29 26.91 2.98 -6.97
C ALA A 29 27.31 3.88 -5.78
N THR A 30 26.45 3.98 -4.79
CA THR A 30 26.80 4.57 -3.50
C THR A 30 28.01 3.77 -2.98
N PRO A 31 29.10 4.42 -2.53
CA PRO A 31 30.26 3.69 -2.05
C PRO A 31 29.87 2.71 -0.94
N VAL A 32 30.45 1.51 -0.97
CA VAL A 32 30.19 0.42 0.01
C VAL A 32 30.31 0.91 1.47
N HIS A 33 31.06 1.98 1.71
CA HIS A 33 31.24 2.61 3.03
C HIS A 33 29.99 3.33 3.57
N ASP A 34 29.03 3.69 2.72
CA ASP A 34 27.79 4.37 3.13
C ASP A 34 26.64 3.37 3.41
N GLN A 35 26.74 2.16 2.86
CA GLN A 35 25.74 1.10 3.09
C GLN A 35 25.80 0.52 4.52
N ASP A 36 26.95 0.49 5.17
CA ASP A 36 27.08 0.01 6.55
C ASP A 36 26.56 1.02 7.58
N LYS A 37 26.57 2.33 7.26
CA LYS A 37 25.98 3.38 8.12
C LYS A 37 24.45 3.35 8.15
N MET A 38 23.79 2.64 7.23
CA MET A 38 22.35 2.51 7.15
C MET A 38 21.82 1.17 7.69
N ARG A 39 22.61 0.43 8.43
CA ARG A 39 22.11 -0.80 9.08
C ARG A 39 21.46 -0.44 10.41
N PRO A 40 20.13 -0.64 10.55
CA PRO A 40 19.45 -0.38 11.80
C PRO A 40 19.93 -1.37 12.88
N SER A 41 19.92 -0.93 14.13
CA SER A 41 20.17 -1.78 15.28
C SER A 41 19.05 -2.82 15.48
N ALA A 42 19.32 -3.87 16.24
CA ALA A 42 18.30 -4.87 16.56
C ALA A 42 17.06 -4.25 17.26
N ALA A 43 17.26 -3.22 18.08
CA ALA A 43 16.18 -2.50 18.74
C ALA A 43 15.33 -1.71 17.75
N GLU A 44 15.94 -1.00 16.81
CA GLU A 44 15.23 -0.28 15.73
C GLU A 44 14.49 -1.24 14.81
N ILE A 45 15.08 -2.40 14.46
CA ILE A 45 14.40 -3.44 13.67
C ILE A 45 13.15 -3.91 14.40
N ALA A 46 13.25 -4.20 15.70
CA ALA A 46 12.11 -4.66 16.49
C ALA A 46 11.02 -3.59 16.58
N GLU A 47 11.38 -2.32 16.77
CA GLU A 47 10.45 -1.21 16.82
C GLU A 47 9.75 -0.99 15.47
N ILE A 48 10.50 -0.98 14.36
CA ILE A 48 9.94 -0.82 13.02
C ILE A 48 9.01 -1.98 12.68
N ASN A 49 9.39 -3.22 13.00
CA ASN A 49 8.51 -4.38 12.81
C ASN A 49 7.21 -4.27 13.59
N ALA A 50 7.27 -3.80 14.84
CA ALA A 50 6.10 -3.68 15.71
C ALA A 50 5.19 -2.49 15.38
N ARG A 51 5.76 -1.38 14.91
CA ARG A 51 5.04 -0.10 14.81
C ARG A 51 4.87 0.44 13.41
N HIS A 52 5.73 0.05 12.46
CA HIS A 52 5.72 0.61 11.10
C HIS A 52 5.25 -0.37 10.04
N LEU A 53 5.74 -1.60 10.06
CA LEU A 53 5.34 -2.64 9.11
C LEU A 53 4.05 -3.34 9.56
N VAL A 54 3.00 -2.55 9.76
CA VAL A 54 1.73 -3.03 10.31
C VAL A 54 0.88 -3.71 9.24
N GLU A 55 0.24 -4.79 9.63
CA GLU A 55 -0.89 -5.40 8.93
C GLU A 55 -1.98 -5.72 9.94
N THR A 56 -3.20 -5.81 9.48
CA THR A 56 -4.34 -6.14 10.34
C THR A 56 -5.04 -7.40 9.83
N PRO A 57 -5.70 -8.15 10.72
CA PRO A 57 -6.65 -9.16 10.28
C PRO A 57 -7.69 -8.53 9.35
N LEU A 58 -7.91 -9.15 8.19
CA LEU A 58 -8.89 -8.66 7.23
C LEU A 58 -10.27 -9.26 7.50
N LYS A 59 -11.28 -8.42 7.40
CA LYS A 59 -12.69 -8.80 7.31
C LYS A 59 -13.33 -8.08 6.11
N PRO A 60 -14.51 -8.52 5.63
CA PRO A 60 -15.23 -7.80 4.58
C PRO A 60 -15.43 -6.33 4.94
N ALA A 61 -15.09 -5.45 4.00
CA ALA A 61 -15.16 -4.00 4.11
C ALA A 61 -16.13 -3.40 3.08
N ASP A 62 -16.54 -2.16 3.33
CA ASP A 62 -17.35 -1.42 2.35
C ASP A 62 -16.50 -0.96 1.17
N LEU A 63 -15.24 -0.58 1.43
CA LEU A 63 -14.34 0.01 0.45
C LEU A 63 -12.95 -0.63 0.49
N LEU A 64 -12.37 -0.87 -0.70
CA LEU A 64 -10.93 -1.08 -0.89
C LEU A 64 -10.31 0.24 -1.37
N PHE A 65 -9.37 0.77 -0.62
CA PHE A 65 -8.57 1.94 -1.02
C PHE A 65 -7.23 1.47 -1.57
N VAL A 66 -7.05 1.56 -2.89
CA VAL A 66 -5.82 1.18 -3.57
C VAL A 66 -4.95 2.42 -3.77
N PHE A 67 -3.86 2.48 -3.04
CA PHE A 67 -2.88 3.56 -3.18
C PHE A 67 -2.00 3.32 -4.41
N GLY A 68 -1.82 4.33 -5.24
CA GLY A 68 -0.99 4.29 -6.41
C GLY A 68 0.47 3.91 -6.12
N THR A 69 1.15 3.44 -7.13
CA THR A 69 2.56 3.04 -7.07
C THR A 69 3.18 3.18 -8.45
N ARG A 70 4.47 3.49 -8.49
CA ARG A 70 5.29 3.51 -9.71
C ARG A 70 5.81 2.13 -10.11
N GLU A 71 5.63 1.19 -9.22
CA GLU A 71 6.11 -0.18 -9.34
C GLU A 71 5.01 -1.12 -8.83
N ASP A 72 4.97 -2.34 -9.30
CA ASP A 72 4.06 -3.38 -8.78
C ASP A 72 2.55 -3.11 -8.99
N GLU A 73 2.15 -2.30 -10.00
CA GLU A 73 0.75 -2.02 -10.32
C GLU A 73 -0.03 -3.32 -10.55
N ARG A 74 0.55 -4.28 -11.27
CA ARG A 74 -0.05 -5.60 -11.51
C ARG A 74 -0.22 -6.42 -10.25
N LEU A 75 0.75 -6.36 -9.33
CA LEU A 75 0.66 -7.06 -8.05
C LEU A 75 -0.48 -6.50 -7.20
N ARG A 76 -0.68 -5.18 -7.21
CA ARG A 76 -1.82 -4.54 -6.55
C ARG A 76 -3.14 -4.96 -7.15
N ALA A 77 -3.25 -4.90 -8.48
CA ALA A 77 -4.44 -5.32 -9.18
C ALA A 77 -4.75 -6.81 -8.94
N ALA A 78 -3.73 -7.67 -8.96
CA ALA A 78 -3.87 -9.09 -8.66
C ALA A 78 -4.39 -9.34 -7.24
N THR A 79 -3.84 -8.60 -6.27
CA THR A 79 -4.30 -8.65 -4.87
C THR A 79 -5.74 -8.17 -4.74
N ALA A 80 -6.10 -7.05 -5.37
CA ALA A 80 -7.48 -6.57 -5.41
C ALA A 80 -8.43 -7.60 -6.06
N GLY A 81 -8.01 -8.26 -7.14
CA GLY A 81 -8.77 -9.33 -7.79
C GLY A 81 -9.01 -10.54 -6.89
N LEU A 82 -8.01 -10.93 -6.07
CA LEU A 82 -8.17 -11.98 -5.07
C LEU A 82 -9.17 -11.58 -3.98
N LEU A 83 -9.06 -10.36 -3.45
CA LEU A 83 -10.00 -9.82 -2.46
C LEU A 83 -11.42 -9.75 -3.01
N TRP A 84 -11.59 -9.31 -4.27
CA TRP A 84 -12.87 -9.26 -4.94
C TRP A 84 -13.55 -10.64 -5.04
N ARG A 85 -12.84 -11.64 -5.54
CA ARG A 85 -13.34 -13.02 -5.63
C ARG A 85 -13.76 -13.60 -4.28
N ARG A 86 -13.10 -13.19 -3.21
CA ARG A 86 -13.41 -13.57 -1.82
C ARG A 86 -14.42 -12.65 -1.14
N ARG A 87 -14.98 -11.65 -1.87
CA ARG A 87 -15.99 -10.70 -1.38
C ARG A 87 -15.52 -9.85 -0.19
N PHE A 88 -14.23 -9.49 -0.15
CA PHE A 88 -13.67 -8.66 0.90
C PHE A 88 -14.02 -7.18 0.75
N PHE A 89 -14.54 -6.72 -0.37
CA PHE A 89 -15.00 -5.36 -0.55
C PHE A 89 -16.16 -5.27 -1.53
N ARG A 90 -16.92 -4.16 -1.45
CA ARG A 90 -18.06 -3.87 -2.34
C ARG A 90 -17.71 -2.84 -3.40
N TRP A 91 -16.88 -1.88 -3.06
CA TRP A 91 -16.41 -0.80 -3.91
C TRP A 91 -14.90 -0.68 -3.78
N ALA A 92 -14.27 -0.14 -4.81
CA ALA A 92 -12.86 0.24 -4.74
C ALA A 92 -12.70 1.70 -5.14
N ILE A 93 -11.71 2.37 -4.58
CA ILE A 93 -11.12 3.60 -5.10
C ILE A 93 -9.66 3.32 -5.43
N VAL A 94 -9.24 3.67 -6.63
CA VAL A 94 -7.84 3.65 -7.04
C VAL A 94 -7.37 5.09 -7.16
N SER A 95 -6.32 5.44 -6.44
CA SER A 95 -5.80 6.80 -6.44
C SER A 95 -4.32 6.81 -6.76
N GLY A 96 -3.93 7.57 -7.78
CA GLY A 96 -2.55 7.74 -8.19
C GLY A 96 -2.44 8.52 -9.49
N GLY A 97 -1.61 9.55 -9.47
CA GLY A 97 -1.42 10.47 -10.58
C GLY A 97 -0.43 9.95 -11.63
N LEU A 98 0.01 10.87 -12.47
CA LEU A 98 0.97 10.58 -13.54
C LEU A 98 2.38 10.49 -12.98
N THR A 99 3.04 9.38 -13.25
CA THR A 99 4.47 9.22 -12.95
C THR A 99 5.31 9.77 -14.12
N PRO A 100 6.39 10.52 -13.85
CA PRO A 100 7.28 10.99 -14.91
C PRO A 100 7.75 9.86 -15.83
N GLY A 101 7.54 10.03 -17.14
CA GLY A 101 7.88 9.04 -18.16
C GLY A 101 6.79 8.02 -18.46
N SER A 102 5.63 8.09 -17.82
CA SER A 102 4.45 7.30 -18.15
C SER A 102 3.44 8.14 -18.94
N GLU A 103 2.73 7.51 -19.86
CA GLU A 103 1.61 8.12 -20.60
C GLU A 103 0.28 8.01 -19.84
N LEU A 104 0.19 7.04 -18.92
CA LEU A 104 -0.99 6.77 -18.12
C LEU A 104 -0.71 7.04 -16.64
N THR A 105 -1.75 7.43 -15.91
CA THR A 105 -1.68 7.55 -14.45
C THR A 105 -1.59 6.17 -13.80
N GLU A 106 -1.00 6.09 -12.62
CA GLU A 106 -0.97 4.87 -11.79
C GLU A 106 -2.39 4.34 -11.56
N CYS A 107 -3.35 5.25 -11.34
CA CYS A 107 -4.77 4.92 -11.24
C CYS A 107 -5.29 4.19 -12.49
N ALA A 108 -5.04 4.74 -13.69
CA ALA A 108 -5.51 4.15 -14.94
C ALA A 108 -4.94 2.75 -15.17
N ILE A 109 -3.63 2.57 -14.94
CA ILE A 109 -2.94 1.28 -15.11
C ILE A 109 -3.55 0.24 -14.16
N ILE A 110 -3.63 0.56 -12.87
CA ILE A 110 -4.16 -0.36 -11.86
C ILE A 110 -5.62 -0.70 -12.15
N LYS A 111 -6.46 0.30 -12.48
CA LYS A 111 -7.86 0.07 -12.82
C LYS A 111 -8.02 -0.88 -14.01
N GLN A 112 -7.28 -0.66 -15.10
CA GLN A 112 -7.34 -1.53 -16.28
C GLN A 112 -7.05 -2.99 -15.93
N GLU A 113 -6.01 -3.23 -15.14
CA GLU A 113 -5.66 -4.58 -14.67
C GLU A 113 -6.75 -5.16 -13.73
N MET A 114 -7.33 -4.35 -12.84
CA MET A 114 -8.42 -4.78 -11.95
C MET A 114 -9.68 -5.20 -12.74
N VAL A 115 -10.03 -4.45 -13.79
CA VAL A 115 -11.16 -4.78 -14.68
C VAL A 115 -10.87 -6.07 -15.46
N ALA A 116 -9.65 -6.24 -15.99
CA ALA A 116 -9.22 -7.47 -16.66
C ALA A 116 -9.29 -8.71 -15.74
N LEU A 117 -9.17 -8.52 -14.42
CA LEU A 117 -9.31 -9.57 -13.40
C LEU A 117 -10.76 -9.82 -12.95
N GLY A 118 -11.74 -9.16 -13.58
CA GLY A 118 -13.17 -9.39 -13.39
C GLY A 118 -13.83 -8.52 -12.32
N ILE A 119 -13.18 -7.45 -11.86
CA ILE A 119 -13.84 -6.45 -11.02
C ILE A 119 -14.68 -5.55 -11.95
N PRO A 120 -16.00 -5.42 -11.73
CA PRO A 120 -16.83 -4.59 -12.60
C PRO A 120 -16.38 -3.13 -12.58
N GLU A 121 -16.21 -2.52 -13.74
CA GLU A 121 -15.68 -1.17 -13.88
C GLU A 121 -16.48 -0.16 -13.04
N TYR A 122 -17.81 -0.25 -13.03
CA TYR A 122 -18.68 0.64 -12.25
C TYR A 122 -18.50 0.51 -10.72
N ARG A 123 -17.73 -0.46 -10.24
CA ARG A 123 -17.37 -0.66 -8.83
C ARG A 123 -16.04 -0.03 -8.46
N ILE A 124 -15.37 0.60 -9.42
CA ILE A 124 -14.05 1.20 -9.23
C ILE A 124 -14.15 2.71 -9.42
N LEU A 125 -13.98 3.47 -8.35
CA LEU A 125 -13.82 4.91 -8.39
C LEU A 125 -12.36 5.26 -8.73
N GLU A 126 -12.15 6.42 -9.34
CA GLU A 126 -10.85 6.82 -9.88
C GLU A 126 -10.44 8.19 -9.38
N GLU A 127 -9.16 8.31 -8.96
CA GLU A 127 -8.52 9.57 -8.65
C GLU A 127 -7.15 9.61 -9.36
N HIS A 128 -6.91 10.62 -10.21
CA HIS A 128 -5.80 10.67 -11.17
C HIS A 128 -4.77 11.78 -10.92
N ARG A 129 -4.91 12.58 -9.85
CA ARG A 129 -4.09 13.79 -9.65
C ARG A 129 -3.06 13.65 -8.54
N ALA A 130 -3.27 12.72 -7.62
CA ALA A 130 -2.44 12.56 -6.45
C ALA A 130 -0.98 12.25 -6.81
N THR A 131 -0.06 12.94 -6.16
CA THR A 131 1.40 12.76 -6.30
C THR A 131 2.06 12.19 -5.05
N ASN A 132 1.30 12.05 -3.97
CA ASN A 132 1.75 11.54 -2.67
C ASN A 132 0.59 10.97 -1.87
N THR A 133 0.90 10.24 -0.78
CA THR A 133 -0.10 9.55 0.04
C THR A 133 -1.14 10.49 0.66
N GLY A 134 -0.77 11.70 1.04
CA GLY A 134 -1.70 12.70 1.56
C GLY A 134 -2.74 13.09 0.52
N GLU A 135 -2.29 13.41 -0.69
CA GLU A 135 -3.14 13.76 -1.82
C GLU A 135 -4.01 12.58 -2.26
N ASN A 136 -3.50 11.33 -2.23
CA ASN A 136 -4.32 10.17 -2.51
C ASN A 136 -5.59 10.19 -1.65
N VAL A 137 -5.47 10.45 -0.36
CA VAL A 137 -6.63 10.50 0.54
C VAL A 137 -7.46 11.75 0.29
N ILE A 138 -6.84 12.95 0.33
CA ILE A 138 -7.56 14.23 0.23
C ILE A 138 -8.36 14.35 -1.06
N PHE A 139 -7.80 13.90 -2.20
CA PHE A 139 -8.48 13.99 -3.49
C PHE A 139 -9.51 12.87 -3.71
N SER A 140 -9.35 11.73 -3.04
CA SER A 140 -10.30 10.63 -3.11
C SER A 140 -11.57 10.86 -2.29
N LEU A 141 -11.48 11.55 -1.13
CA LEU A 141 -12.63 11.74 -0.24
C LEU A 141 -13.83 12.41 -0.93
N PRO A 142 -13.67 13.51 -1.70
CA PRO A 142 -14.79 14.11 -2.43
C PRO A 142 -15.42 13.17 -3.48
N ILE A 143 -14.61 12.32 -4.12
CA ILE A 143 -15.06 11.34 -5.11
C ILE A 143 -15.89 10.26 -4.43
N ILE A 144 -15.39 9.74 -3.29
CA ILE A 144 -16.11 8.74 -2.48
C ILE A 144 -17.42 9.33 -1.96
N ASP A 145 -17.40 10.58 -1.46
CA ASP A 145 -18.58 11.23 -0.91
C ASP A 145 -19.66 11.43 -1.98
N ALA A 146 -19.28 11.93 -3.15
CA ALA A 146 -20.20 12.14 -4.25
C ALA A 146 -20.83 10.85 -4.78
N ALA A 147 -20.05 9.75 -4.83
CA ALA A 147 -20.51 8.49 -5.39
C ALA A 147 -21.26 7.60 -4.38
N LEU A 148 -20.83 7.58 -3.13
CA LEU A 148 -21.27 6.61 -2.13
C LEU A 148 -21.79 7.25 -0.83
N GLY A 149 -21.41 8.50 -0.56
CA GLY A 149 -21.59 9.16 0.73
C GLY A 149 -20.61 8.63 1.78
N LEU A 150 -19.70 9.46 2.30
CA LEU A 150 -18.70 9.05 3.29
C LEU A 150 -19.30 8.39 4.53
N ARG A 151 -20.47 8.87 4.97
CA ARG A 151 -21.20 8.32 6.13
C ARG A 151 -21.72 6.89 5.93
N ASN A 152 -21.84 6.44 4.70
CA ASN A 152 -22.29 5.09 4.35
C ASN A 152 -21.14 4.07 4.35
N ILE A 153 -19.88 4.54 4.36
CA ILE A 153 -18.68 3.70 4.40
C ILE A 153 -18.20 3.61 5.84
N ARG A 154 -18.28 2.43 6.42
CA ARG A 154 -17.91 2.16 7.82
C ARG A 154 -16.54 1.52 7.96
N SER A 155 -16.06 0.86 6.88
CA SER A 155 -14.79 0.14 6.92
C SER A 155 -14.05 0.24 5.59
N VAL A 156 -12.72 0.36 5.67
CA VAL A 156 -11.83 0.44 4.51
C VAL A 156 -10.64 -0.50 4.67
N ILE A 157 -10.28 -1.19 3.59
CA ILE A 157 -9.01 -1.90 3.47
C ILE A 157 -8.05 -1.01 2.70
N CYS A 158 -6.95 -0.61 3.33
CA CYS A 158 -5.84 0.09 2.71
C CYS A 158 -4.94 -0.93 2.01
N LEU A 159 -4.83 -0.86 0.69
CA LEU A 159 -3.91 -1.69 -0.10
C LEU A 159 -2.78 -0.83 -0.64
N GLY A 160 -1.57 -1.11 -0.21
CA GLY A 160 -0.40 -0.31 -0.56
C GLY A 160 0.94 -1.05 -0.46
N ASN A 161 2.06 -0.31 -0.50
CA ASN A 161 3.41 -0.86 -0.34
C ASN A 161 3.72 -1.21 1.11
N THR A 162 4.49 -2.29 1.32
CA THR A 162 4.94 -2.74 2.64
C THR A 162 5.69 -1.64 3.40
N TRP A 163 6.58 -0.90 2.76
CA TRP A 163 7.36 0.16 3.40
C TRP A 163 6.55 1.40 3.82
N THR A 164 5.30 1.54 3.36
CA THR A 164 4.42 2.67 3.71
C THR A 164 3.27 2.23 4.64
N ALA A 165 3.27 1.00 5.11
CA ALA A 165 2.16 0.34 5.79
C ALA A 165 1.47 1.20 6.86
N ARG A 166 2.22 1.76 7.82
CA ARG A 166 1.67 2.59 8.89
C ARG A 166 1.12 3.93 8.40
N ARG A 167 1.73 4.52 7.38
CA ARG A 167 1.37 5.86 6.93
C ARG A 167 0.01 5.92 6.23
N TYR A 168 -0.44 4.84 5.60
CA TYR A 168 -1.77 4.77 4.98
C TYR A 168 -2.90 5.00 5.99
N PRO A 169 -3.03 4.18 7.04
CA PRO A 169 -4.10 4.39 8.02
C PRO A 169 -3.92 5.66 8.83
N MET A 170 -2.68 6.13 9.08
CA MET A 170 -2.43 7.40 9.76
C MET A 170 -2.90 8.60 8.92
N THR A 171 -2.76 8.55 7.59
CA THR A 171 -3.29 9.59 6.69
C THR A 171 -4.82 9.58 6.70
N LEU A 172 -5.43 8.40 6.60
CA LEU A 172 -6.88 8.26 6.73
C LEU A 172 -7.36 8.70 8.12
N GLN A 173 -6.64 8.40 9.20
CA GLN A 173 -6.99 8.85 10.55
C GLN A 173 -7.04 10.37 10.66
N ARG A 174 -6.15 11.07 9.95
CA ARG A 174 -6.15 12.54 9.90
C ARG A 174 -7.35 13.12 9.17
N HIS A 175 -7.76 12.50 8.07
CA HIS A 175 -8.74 13.10 7.13
C HIS A 175 -10.11 12.41 7.15
N TRP A 176 -10.18 11.19 7.68
CA TRP A 176 -11.39 10.37 7.78
C TRP A 176 -11.31 9.46 9.02
N PRO A 177 -11.34 10.06 10.23
CA PRO A 177 -11.15 9.32 11.48
C PRO A 177 -12.25 8.29 11.76
N GLU A 178 -13.50 8.52 11.30
CA GLU A 178 -14.67 7.70 11.62
C GLU A 178 -14.66 6.33 10.98
N VAL A 179 -13.94 6.17 9.85
CA VAL A 179 -13.90 4.89 9.14
C VAL A 179 -12.98 3.89 9.84
N GLU A 180 -13.42 2.65 10.01
CA GLU A 180 -12.55 1.57 10.46
C GLU A 180 -11.52 1.24 9.37
N LYS A 181 -10.26 1.13 9.75
CA LYS A 181 -9.14 0.94 8.83
C LYS A 181 -8.50 -0.43 9.02
N MET A 182 -8.38 -1.19 7.94
CA MET A 182 -7.59 -2.40 7.85
C MET A 182 -6.44 -2.18 6.89
N VAL A 183 -5.31 -2.83 7.10
CA VAL A 183 -4.10 -2.65 6.30
C VAL A 183 -3.66 -3.97 5.72
N LEU A 184 -3.52 -3.97 4.40
CA LEU A 184 -2.89 -5.04 3.62
C LEU A 184 -1.81 -4.43 2.75
N THR A 185 -0.62 -4.99 2.79
CA THR A 185 0.49 -4.50 1.99
C THR A 185 1.04 -5.55 1.06
N VAL A 186 1.59 -5.11 -0.07
CA VAL A 186 2.24 -5.96 -1.05
C VAL A 186 3.50 -5.27 -1.57
N ASP A 187 4.49 -6.06 -1.93
CA ASP A 187 5.69 -5.62 -2.64
C ASP A 187 6.25 -6.75 -3.51
N GLY A 188 7.12 -6.40 -4.43
CA GLY A 188 7.76 -7.34 -5.36
C GLY A 188 9.05 -7.97 -4.84
N PHE A 189 9.41 -7.75 -3.57
CA PHE A 189 10.63 -8.32 -3.00
C PHE A 189 10.42 -9.77 -2.56
N ALA A 190 11.39 -10.63 -2.85
CA ALA A 190 11.41 -12.01 -2.37
C ALA A 190 11.79 -12.12 -0.88
N THR A 191 12.21 -11.02 -0.27
CA THR A 191 12.63 -10.98 1.12
C THR A 191 11.41 -10.95 2.04
N PRO A 192 11.30 -11.86 3.03
CA PRO A 192 10.23 -11.80 4.03
C PRO A 192 10.20 -10.44 4.73
N ARG A 193 8.99 -9.93 5.00
CA ARG A 193 8.78 -8.62 5.59
C ARG A 193 9.55 -8.40 6.89
N GLU A 194 9.63 -9.40 7.75
CA GLU A 194 10.34 -9.35 9.04
C GLU A 194 11.86 -9.22 8.85
N ARG A 195 12.36 -9.58 7.65
CA ARG A 195 13.77 -9.52 7.26
C ARG A 195 14.07 -8.38 6.28
N TRP A 196 13.20 -7.38 6.21
CA TRP A 196 13.32 -6.21 5.33
C TRP A 196 14.71 -5.56 5.36
N HIS A 197 15.35 -5.57 6.53
CA HIS A 197 16.68 -4.99 6.78
C HIS A 197 17.83 -5.72 6.07
N GLU A 198 17.60 -6.93 5.59
CA GLU A 198 18.60 -7.72 4.86
C GLU A 198 18.67 -7.33 3.38
N HIS A 199 17.58 -6.84 2.78
CA HIS A 199 17.55 -6.41 1.40
C HIS A 199 17.87 -4.90 1.28
N PRO A 200 18.96 -4.49 0.60
CA PRO A 200 19.41 -3.10 0.59
C PRO A 200 18.35 -2.09 0.17
N GLU A 201 17.63 -2.36 -0.92
CA GLU A 201 16.61 -1.45 -1.44
C GLU A 201 15.36 -1.41 -0.54
N LEU A 202 14.88 -2.56 -0.07
CA LEU A 202 13.73 -2.60 0.84
C LEU A 202 14.06 -1.88 2.16
N ARG A 203 15.28 -2.11 2.70
CA ARG A 203 15.77 -1.39 3.87
C ARG A 203 15.76 0.13 3.67
N ARG A 204 16.31 0.60 2.55
CA ARG A 204 16.32 2.02 2.22
C ARG A 204 14.91 2.60 2.20
N ARG A 205 13.94 1.90 1.60
CA ARG A 205 12.55 2.34 1.51
C ARG A 205 11.86 2.37 2.88
N VAL A 206 12.03 1.31 3.66
CA VAL A 206 11.44 1.22 5.01
C VAL A 206 11.95 2.35 5.91
N LEU A 207 13.27 2.54 5.98
CA LEU A 207 13.87 3.61 6.79
C LEU A 207 13.42 5.00 6.31
N ALA A 208 13.42 5.24 5.00
CA ALA A 208 12.97 6.53 4.45
C ALA A 208 11.49 6.84 4.77
N GLU A 209 10.63 5.84 4.87
CA GLU A 209 9.24 6.03 5.27
C GLU A 209 9.07 6.12 6.79
N TRP A 210 9.87 5.38 7.56
CA TRP A 210 9.92 5.50 9.01
C TRP A 210 10.29 6.91 9.47
N ASP A 211 11.34 7.48 8.86
CA ASP A 211 11.82 8.82 9.16
C ASP A 211 10.80 9.94 8.85
N LYS A 212 9.79 9.66 8.04
CA LYS A 212 8.71 10.63 7.75
C LYS A 212 7.66 10.72 8.85
N ILE A 213 7.53 9.71 9.71
CA ILE A 213 6.41 9.63 10.66
C ILE A 213 6.40 10.83 11.61
N GLU A 214 7.49 11.07 12.35
CA GLU A 214 7.56 12.17 13.31
C GLU A 214 7.38 13.56 12.66
N PRO A 215 8.11 13.92 11.57
CA PRO A 215 7.91 15.20 10.91
C PRO A 215 6.50 15.41 10.36
N TYR A 216 5.85 14.34 9.87
CA TYR A 216 4.50 14.42 9.33
C TYR A 216 3.44 14.54 10.43
N MET A 217 3.64 13.88 11.57
CA MET A 217 2.83 14.07 12.77
C MET A 217 2.93 15.50 13.27
N ALA A 218 4.15 16.03 13.43
CA ALA A 218 4.40 17.40 13.90
C ALA A 218 3.76 18.47 13.00
N ARG A 219 3.68 18.21 11.68
CA ARG A 219 3.04 19.09 10.70
C ARG A 219 1.53 18.88 10.56
N GLY A 220 0.96 17.89 11.26
CA GLY A 220 -0.46 17.55 11.15
C GLY A 220 -0.88 16.94 9.80
N PHE A 221 0.04 16.36 9.05
CA PHE A 221 -0.26 15.68 7.78
C PHE A 221 -0.86 14.29 8.00
N ILE A 222 -0.54 13.66 9.12
CA ILE A 222 -1.03 12.36 9.56
C ILE A 222 -1.44 12.45 11.03
N ALA A 223 -2.24 11.50 11.51
CA ALA A 223 -2.62 11.36 12.91
C ALA A 223 -2.25 9.96 13.43
N GLU A 224 -2.06 9.82 14.75
CA GLU A 224 -1.73 8.50 15.35
C GLU A 224 -2.82 7.48 15.04
N TRP A 225 -2.38 6.27 14.69
CA TRP A 225 -3.26 5.14 14.44
C TRP A 225 -2.52 3.83 14.76
N PRO A 226 -3.17 2.83 15.41
CA PRO A 226 -4.45 3.00 16.09
C PRO A 226 -4.35 4.02 17.24
N GLU A 227 -5.45 4.65 17.58
CA GLU A 227 -5.52 5.49 18.78
C GLU A 227 -5.21 4.65 20.01
N ARG A 228 -4.36 5.17 20.91
CA ARG A 228 -3.92 4.48 22.14
C ARG A 228 -4.92 4.65 23.25
#